data_b51e3ed97307fe11679122e9946a512b
#
_entry.id   b51e3ed97307fe11679122e9946a512b
#
_cell.length_a   1.000
_cell.length_b   1.000
_cell.length_c   1.000
_cell.angle_alpha   90.00
_cell.angle_beta   90.00
_cell.angle_gamma   90.00
#
_symmetry.space_group_name_H-M   'P 1'
#
loop_
_entity.id
_entity.type
_entity.pdbx_description
1 polymer ?
#
loop_
_entity_poly.entity_id
_entity_poly.type
_entity_poly.pdbx_seq_one_letter_code
_entity_poly.pdbx_strand_id
1 'polypeptide(L)'
;MPCDECSVLDESLPTIMMEEVLANPLRFTASDGEFYYLADLTMAEQDLLLADDFFEEREVRVKALIEQKDRWGRRPAILVDPELGDLSVRLVKAGMAIVRPQLRAFNCLKFLINLESMAREKNVGLWVIKNVINDYKSISYEQIGLYGIVEAKLISVGQTRSKTYLNFGERWTEDLTGIIQRGTLADFSEFGHDLSVMKGKRVRLRGVMQLNQGPLIELKHPAQLELLD
;
A
#
# COMPACT_ATOMS: atom_id res chain seq x y z
N MET A 1 19.18 -4.58 8.30
CA MET A 1 19.34 -5.84 7.57
C MET A 1 18.06 -6.06 6.80
N PRO A 2 18.08 -6.37 5.50
CA PRO A 2 16.88 -6.80 4.81
C PRO A 2 16.41 -8.08 5.51
N CYS A 3 15.12 -8.17 5.76
CA CYS A 3 14.52 -9.37 6.29
C CYS A 3 14.63 -10.44 5.20
N ASP A 4 15.42 -11.49 5.42
CA ASP A 4 15.60 -12.60 4.44
C ASP A 4 14.27 -13.26 4.08
N GLU A 5 13.25 -13.11 4.93
CA GLU A 5 11.88 -13.55 4.67
C GLU A 5 11.14 -12.71 3.61
N CYS A 6 11.59 -11.50 3.32
CA CYS A 6 10.89 -10.57 2.43
C CYS A 6 11.39 -10.60 0.98
N SER A 7 12.61 -11.10 0.74
CA SER A 7 13.22 -11.22 -0.58
C SER A 7 13.74 -12.64 -0.77
N VAL A 8 12.85 -13.56 -1.10
CA VAL A 8 13.25 -14.94 -1.37
C VAL A 8 13.75 -15.01 -2.81
N LEU A 9 15.09 -14.98 -2.99
CA LEU A 9 15.74 -15.50 -4.18
C LEU A 9 15.65 -17.03 -4.12
N ASP A 10 14.50 -17.57 -4.45
CA ASP A 10 14.31 -19.01 -4.60
C ASP A 10 14.53 -19.34 -6.07
N GLU A 11 15.60 -20.07 -6.35
CA GLU A 11 15.96 -20.49 -7.72
C GLU A 11 14.95 -21.47 -8.34
N SER A 12 14.08 -22.06 -7.53
CA SER A 12 13.01 -22.94 -7.98
C SER A 12 11.79 -22.22 -8.53
N LEU A 13 11.68 -20.90 -8.33
CA LEU A 13 10.54 -20.12 -8.81
C LEU A 13 10.51 -20.09 -10.35
N PRO A 14 9.32 -20.14 -10.95
CA PRO A 14 9.18 -20.03 -12.39
C PRO A 14 9.72 -18.70 -12.90
N THR A 15 10.42 -18.76 -14.01
CA THR A 15 10.95 -17.60 -14.71
C THR A 15 10.03 -17.26 -15.88
N ILE A 16 9.73 -15.98 -16.02
CA ILE A 16 8.88 -15.45 -17.09
C ILE A 16 9.48 -14.19 -17.69
N MET A 17 9.17 -13.92 -18.96
CA MET A 17 9.36 -12.59 -19.53
C MET A 17 8.16 -11.72 -19.21
N MET A 18 8.40 -10.47 -18.82
CA MET A 18 7.35 -9.46 -18.74
C MET A 18 7.13 -8.88 -20.13
N GLU A 19 5.89 -8.93 -20.64
CA GLU A 19 5.58 -8.46 -21.99
C GLU A 19 4.91 -7.09 -21.96
N GLU A 20 3.79 -6.97 -21.23
CA GLU A 20 3.01 -5.75 -21.15
C GLU A 20 2.81 -5.35 -19.70
N VAL A 21 3.11 -4.11 -19.38
CA VAL A 21 2.95 -3.56 -18.03
C VAL A 21 1.89 -2.47 -18.04
N LEU A 22 0.92 -2.59 -17.13
CA LEU A 22 -0.17 -1.65 -16.94
C LEU A 22 -0.28 -1.23 -15.48
N ALA A 23 -0.61 0.04 -15.26
CA ALA A 23 -0.83 0.57 -13.91
C ALA A 23 -2.20 0.24 -13.33
N ASN A 24 -2.34 0.45 -12.03
CA ASN A 24 -3.56 0.49 -11.21
C ASN A 24 -4.50 -0.74 -11.29
N PRO A 25 -4.13 -1.89 -10.75
CA PRO A 25 -2.86 -2.20 -10.10
C PRO A 25 -1.75 -2.39 -11.13
N LEU A 26 -0.51 -2.29 -10.67
CA LEU A 26 0.65 -2.57 -11.51
C LEU A 26 0.63 -4.05 -11.90
N ARG A 27 0.26 -4.34 -13.12
CA ARG A 27 0.02 -5.68 -13.66
C ARG A 27 0.79 -5.91 -14.94
N PHE A 28 1.04 -7.15 -15.26
CA PHE A 28 1.76 -7.56 -16.46
C PHE A 28 1.23 -8.88 -17.01
N THR A 29 1.39 -9.05 -18.30
CA THR A 29 1.21 -10.30 -19.00
C THR A 29 2.55 -11.03 -19.03
N ALA A 30 2.55 -12.30 -18.71
CA ALA A 30 3.72 -13.13 -18.76
C ALA A 30 3.78 -13.90 -20.09
N SER A 31 4.98 -14.30 -20.52
CA SER A 31 5.20 -15.07 -21.73
C SER A 31 4.51 -16.45 -21.75
N ASP A 32 4.12 -16.96 -20.59
CA ASP A 32 3.30 -18.16 -20.44
C ASP A 32 1.80 -17.93 -20.62
N GLY A 33 1.38 -16.68 -20.88
CA GLY A 33 -0.02 -16.27 -21.03
C GLY A 33 -0.75 -16.03 -19.70
N GLU A 34 -0.06 -16.13 -18.56
CA GLU A 34 -0.65 -15.84 -17.25
C GLU A 34 -0.62 -14.34 -16.94
N PHE A 35 -1.60 -13.91 -16.14
CA PHE A 35 -1.71 -12.52 -15.72
C PHE A 35 -1.36 -12.39 -14.25
N TYR A 36 -0.46 -11.46 -13.96
CA TYR A 36 -0.03 -11.15 -12.60
C TYR A 36 -0.20 -9.67 -12.29
N TYR A 37 -0.23 -9.34 -11.01
CA TYR A 37 -0.07 -7.97 -10.55
C TYR A 37 0.91 -7.92 -9.36
N LEU A 38 1.69 -6.84 -9.28
CA LEU A 38 2.57 -6.61 -8.15
C LEU A 38 1.74 -6.40 -6.88
N ALA A 39 1.88 -7.35 -5.95
CA ALA A 39 1.19 -7.28 -4.68
C ALA A 39 1.70 -6.10 -3.84
N ASP A 40 0.79 -5.54 -3.05
CA ASP A 40 1.09 -4.52 -2.04
C ASP A 40 1.63 -3.19 -2.57
N LEU A 41 1.49 -2.94 -3.88
CA LEU A 41 1.85 -1.68 -4.50
C LEU A 41 0.67 -1.07 -5.28
N THR A 42 0.73 0.24 -5.46
CA THR A 42 -0.11 0.97 -6.39
C THR A 42 0.71 2.05 -7.08
N MET A 43 0.37 2.32 -8.34
CA MET A 43 0.96 3.34 -9.18
C MET A 43 -0.17 3.94 -10.01
N ALA A 44 -0.20 5.26 -10.19
CA ALA A 44 -1.15 5.86 -11.10
C ALA A 44 -0.67 5.68 -12.55
N GLU A 45 -1.61 5.65 -13.50
CA GLU A 45 -1.30 5.39 -14.91
C GLU A 45 -0.32 6.42 -15.48
N GLN A 46 -0.49 7.68 -15.14
CA GLN A 46 0.41 8.76 -15.54
C GLN A 46 1.83 8.61 -14.99
N ASP A 47 2.01 7.84 -13.94
CA ASP A 47 3.29 7.65 -13.28
C ASP A 47 4.06 6.44 -13.88
N LEU A 48 3.39 5.62 -14.71
CA LEU A 48 3.99 4.44 -15.33
C LEU A 48 5.18 4.81 -16.23
N LEU A 49 5.08 5.92 -16.93
CA LEU A 49 6.16 6.43 -17.79
C LEU A 49 7.47 6.72 -17.03
N LEU A 50 7.39 7.02 -15.74
CA LEU A 50 8.56 7.21 -14.89
C LEU A 50 9.28 5.91 -14.57
N ALA A 51 8.62 4.79 -14.78
CA ALA A 51 9.10 3.47 -14.44
C ALA A 51 9.39 2.58 -15.68
N ASP A 52 9.31 3.14 -16.89
CA ASP A 52 9.51 2.38 -18.14
C ASP A 52 10.82 1.60 -18.12
N ASP A 53 11.92 2.23 -17.74
CA ASP A 53 13.25 1.58 -17.65
C ASP A 53 13.28 0.37 -16.70
N PHE A 54 12.30 0.28 -15.76
CA PHE A 54 12.18 -0.86 -14.85
C PHE A 54 11.44 -2.05 -15.47
N PHE A 55 10.70 -1.80 -16.55
CA PHE A 55 9.78 -2.77 -17.13
C PHE A 55 10.13 -3.14 -18.58
N GLU A 56 11.25 -2.65 -19.12
CA GLU A 56 11.77 -3.14 -20.40
C GLU A 56 11.91 -4.66 -20.38
N GLU A 57 11.77 -5.30 -21.53
CA GLU A 57 11.84 -6.77 -21.72
C GLU A 57 12.80 -7.42 -20.72
N ARG A 58 12.24 -7.93 -19.64
CA ARG A 58 12.99 -8.39 -18.49
C ARG A 58 12.54 -9.78 -18.07
N GLU A 59 13.51 -10.63 -17.92
CA GLU A 59 13.28 -11.93 -17.33
C GLU A 59 13.22 -11.82 -15.81
N VAL A 60 12.11 -12.28 -15.21
CA VAL A 60 11.90 -12.23 -13.76
C VAL A 60 11.41 -13.57 -13.24
N ARG A 61 11.72 -13.86 -11.98
CA ARG A 61 11.13 -14.96 -11.24
C ARG A 61 9.86 -14.49 -10.56
N VAL A 62 8.82 -15.30 -10.62
CA VAL A 62 7.49 -14.97 -10.09
C VAL A 62 7.18 -15.83 -8.88
N LYS A 63 6.92 -15.17 -7.76
CA LYS A 63 6.36 -15.79 -6.55
C LYS A 63 4.91 -15.37 -6.42
N ALA A 64 3.98 -16.22 -6.84
CA ALA A 64 2.56 -16.01 -6.57
C ALA A 64 2.32 -16.06 -5.04
N LEU A 65 1.59 -15.07 -4.51
CA LEU A 65 1.25 -15.02 -3.08
C LEU A 65 -0.02 -15.79 -2.77
N ILE A 66 -0.90 -15.91 -3.77
CA ILE A 66 -2.15 -16.66 -3.70
C ILE A 66 -2.29 -17.42 -5.02
N GLU A 67 -2.62 -18.70 -4.95
CA GLU A 67 -2.85 -19.54 -6.13
C GLU A 67 -4.14 -19.18 -6.87
N GLN A 68 -5.14 -18.73 -6.13
CA GLN A 68 -6.43 -18.38 -6.69
C GLN A 68 -6.36 -17.08 -7.50
N LYS A 69 -6.86 -17.15 -8.73
CA LYS A 69 -7.02 -15.97 -9.59
C LYS A 69 -8.15 -15.08 -9.10
N ASP A 70 -7.98 -13.79 -9.24
CA ASP A 70 -9.06 -12.82 -9.02
C ASP A 70 -10.11 -12.87 -10.16
N ARG A 71 -11.15 -12.07 -10.05
CA ARG A 71 -12.24 -11.99 -11.05
C ARG A 71 -11.78 -11.57 -12.45
N TRP A 72 -10.58 -11.07 -12.60
CA TRP A 72 -9.96 -10.69 -13.88
C TRP A 72 -8.90 -11.70 -14.35
N GLY A 73 -8.82 -12.86 -13.70
CA GLY A 73 -7.90 -13.93 -14.06
C GLY A 73 -6.45 -13.70 -13.61
N ARG A 74 -6.19 -12.75 -12.69
CA ARG A 74 -4.85 -12.35 -12.28
C ARG A 74 -4.48 -12.94 -10.92
N ARG A 75 -3.17 -13.18 -10.71
CA ARG A 75 -2.62 -13.58 -9.41
C ARG A 75 -1.76 -12.46 -8.81
N PRO A 76 -1.86 -12.20 -7.51
CA PRO A 76 -0.92 -11.32 -6.83
C PRO A 76 0.44 -11.99 -6.72
N ALA A 77 1.49 -11.27 -7.08
CA ALA A 77 2.84 -11.83 -7.09
C ALA A 77 3.90 -10.86 -6.58
N ILE A 78 5.00 -11.43 -6.13
CA ILE A 78 6.29 -10.77 -5.97
C ILE A 78 7.12 -11.12 -7.21
N LEU A 79 7.73 -10.11 -7.81
CA LEU A 79 8.65 -10.28 -8.93
C LEU A 79 10.07 -10.09 -8.45
N VAL A 80 10.91 -11.04 -8.76
CA VAL A 80 12.32 -11.03 -8.38
C VAL A 80 13.18 -11.06 -9.63
N ASP A 81 13.87 -9.96 -9.89
CA ASP A 81 14.89 -9.89 -10.92
C ASP A 81 16.15 -10.62 -10.41
N PRO A 82 16.77 -11.49 -11.20
CA PRO A 82 17.96 -12.24 -10.79
C PRO A 82 19.14 -11.37 -10.36
N GLU A 83 19.28 -10.17 -10.97
CA GLU A 83 20.38 -9.24 -10.68
C GLU A 83 19.98 -8.15 -9.69
N LEU A 84 18.74 -7.68 -9.77
CA LEU A 84 18.28 -6.50 -9.06
C LEU A 84 17.48 -6.83 -7.78
N GLY A 85 17.05 -8.08 -7.60
CA GLY A 85 16.25 -8.52 -6.46
C GLY A 85 14.76 -8.17 -6.60
N ASP A 86 14.05 -8.02 -5.48
CA ASP A 86 12.61 -7.71 -5.44
C ASP A 86 12.31 -6.37 -6.11
N LEU A 87 11.58 -6.40 -7.21
CA LEU A 87 11.20 -5.21 -7.98
C LEU A 87 10.34 -4.26 -7.16
N SER A 88 9.54 -4.75 -6.20
CA SER A 88 8.76 -3.88 -5.32
C SER A 88 9.66 -2.99 -4.46
N VAL A 89 10.75 -3.57 -3.93
CA VAL A 89 11.74 -2.83 -3.14
C VAL A 89 12.38 -1.71 -3.97
N ARG A 90 12.71 -2.03 -5.21
CA ARG A 90 13.35 -1.06 -6.11
C ARG A 90 12.41 0.07 -6.50
N LEU A 91 11.17 -0.26 -6.89
CA LEU A 91 10.16 0.73 -7.26
C LEU A 91 9.84 1.68 -6.11
N VAL A 92 9.65 1.14 -4.91
CA VAL A 92 9.37 1.95 -3.72
C VAL A 92 10.55 2.82 -3.34
N LYS A 93 11.78 2.28 -3.36
CA LYS A 93 13.00 3.02 -3.06
C LYS A 93 13.27 4.15 -4.05
N ALA A 94 12.94 3.93 -5.32
CA ALA A 94 13.04 4.96 -6.37
C ALA A 94 11.86 5.97 -6.34
N GLY A 95 10.89 5.78 -5.44
CA GLY A 95 9.71 6.63 -5.35
C GLY A 95 8.74 6.47 -6.52
N MET A 96 8.75 5.34 -7.21
CA MET A 96 7.93 5.08 -8.39
C MET A 96 6.61 4.37 -8.06
N ALA A 97 6.48 3.83 -6.87
CA ALA A 97 5.25 3.19 -6.41
C ALA A 97 4.94 3.55 -4.95
N ILE A 98 3.66 3.49 -4.61
CA ILE A 98 3.15 3.70 -3.26
C ILE A 98 2.82 2.34 -2.66
N VAL A 99 3.21 2.11 -1.40
CA VAL A 99 2.91 0.87 -0.68
C VAL A 99 1.42 0.81 -0.36
N ARG A 100 0.77 -0.28 -0.79
CA ARG A 100 -0.65 -0.57 -0.57
C ARG A 100 -0.81 -1.91 0.15
N PRO A 101 -0.72 -1.95 1.48
CA PRO A 101 -0.72 -3.18 2.27
C PRO A 101 -1.94 -4.06 2.02
N GLN A 102 -1.71 -5.33 1.64
CA GLN A 102 -2.75 -6.31 1.38
C GLN A 102 -2.37 -7.74 1.76
N LEU A 103 -1.22 -8.25 1.30
CA LEU A 103 -0.93 -9.68 1.29
C LEU A 103 0.39 -10.10 1.91
N ARG A 104 1.44 -9.27 1.81
CA ARG A 104 2.74 -9.64 2.38
C ARG A 104 2.69 -9.63 3.91
N ALA A 105 3.60 -10.38 4.53
CA ALA A 105 3.80 -10.35 5.97
C ALA A 105 4.06 -8.92 6.47
N PHE A 106 3.56 -8.61 7.67
CA PHE A 106 3.62 -7.26 8.26
C PHE A 106 5.03 -6.67 8.27
N ASN A 107 6.05 -7.47 8.64
CA ASN A 107 7.44 -7.01 8.69
C ASN A 107 7.95 -6.60 7.29
N CYS A 108 7.55 -7.30 6.24
CA CYS A 108 7.91 -6.95 4.87
C CYS A 108 7.22 -5.66 4.42
N LEU A 109 5.96 -5.49 4.78
CA LEU A 109 5.23 -4.24 4.51
C LEU A 109 5.82 -3.07 5.28
N LYS A 110 6.18 -3.26 6.55
CA LYS A 110 6.86 -2.25 7.35
C LYS A 110 8.20 -1.83 6.74
N PHE A 111 8.95 -2.79 6.20
CA PHE A 111 10.20 -2.50 5.49
C PHE A 111 9.94 -1.65 4.22
N LEU A 112 8.96 -2.02 3.39
CA LEU A 112 8.58 -1.24 2.20
C LEU A 112 8.10 0.17 2.58
N ILE A 113 7.30 0.31 3.64
CA ILE A 113 6.83 1.61 4.14
C ILE A 113 8.00 2.49 4.61
N ASN A 114 9.01 1.90 5.24
CA ASN A 114 10.22 2.64 5.62
C ASN A 114 10.99 3.13 4.38
N LEU A 115 11.13 2.31 3.35
CA LEU A 115 11.74 2.73 2.08
C LEU A 115 10.94 3.84 1.41
N GLU A 116 9.62 3.74 1.42
CA GLU A 116 8.73 4.80 0.92
C GLU A 116 8.93 6.11 1.69
N SER A 117 9.05 6.06 3.03
CA SER A 117 9.33 7.25 3.84
C SER A 117 10.66 7.90 3.46
N MET A 118 11.69 7.08 3.26
CA MET A 118 13.01 7.59 2.80
C MET A 118 12.92 8.24 1.41
N ALA A 119 12.13 7.65 0.49
CA ALA A 119 11.92 8.23 -0.84
C ALA A 119 11.17 9.58 -0.76
N ARG A 120 10.17 9.69 0.12
CA ARG A 120 9.46 10.94 0.39
C ARG A 120 10.38 12.03 0.95
N GLU A 121 11.17 11.70 1.96
CA GLU A 121 12.12 12.64 2.57
C GLU A 121 13.13 13.18 1.55
N LYS A 122 13.53 12.36 0.59
CA LYS A 122 14.42 12.73 -0.50
C LYS A 122 13.74 13.42 -1.68
N ASN A 123 12.41 13.50 -1.67
CA ASN A 123 11.61 14.02 -2.78
C ASN A 123 11.98 13.40 -4.13
N VAL A 124 12.04 12.07 -4.22
CA VAL A 124 12.38 11.36 -5.46
C VAL A 124 11.14 10.74 -6.10
N GLY A 125 11.18 10.60 -7.43
CA GLY A 125 10.10 9.98 -8.21
C GLY A 125 8.76 10.71 -8.02
N LEU A 126 7.72 9.98 -7.70
CA LEU A 126 6.36 10.50 -7.45
C LEU A 126 6.32 11.59 -6.36
N TRP A 127 7.25 11.52 -5.41
CA TRP A 127 7.26 12.40 -4.24
C TRP A 127 7.71 13.83 -4.52
N VAL A 128 8.20 14.10 -5.74
CA VAL A 128 8.44 15.48 -6.22
C VAL A 128 7.11 16.24 -6.36
N ILE A 129 6.03 15.54 -6.73
CA ILE A 129 4.72 16.14 -7.05
C ILE A 129 3.66 15.70 -6.04
N LYS A 130 3.68 14.43 -5.61
CA LYS A 130 2.70 13.87 -4.67
C LYS A 130 3.10 14.15 -3.23
N ASN A 131 2.15 14.72 -2.50
CA ASN A 131 2.31 14.98 -1.07
C ASN A 131 1.41 14.06 -0.24
N VAL A 132 1.86 13.79 0.97
CA VAL A 132 0.98 13.29 2.03
C VAL A 132 -0.02 14.38 2.37
N ILE A 133 -1.29 14.02 2.52
CA ILE A 133 -2.34 14.96 2.91
C ILE A 133 -2.18 15.24 4.41
N ASN A 134 -1.70 16.42 4.75
CA ASN A 134 -1.51 16.86 6.15
C ASN A 134 -2.71 17.62 6.72
N ASP A 135 -3.61 18.07 5.84
CA ASP A 135 -4.88 18.65 6.21
C ASP A 135 -6.02 17.88 5.53
N TYR A 136 -6.66 16.98 6.27
CA TYR A 136 -7.76 16.18 5.75
C TYR A 136 -8.96 17.00 5.28
N LYS A 137 -9.09 18.26 5.71
CA LYS A 137 -10.14 19.19 5.26
C LYS A 137 -9.90 19.67 3.82
N SER A 138 -8.68 19.52 3.33
CA SER A 138 -8.34 19.80 1.94
C SER A 138 -8.65 18.65 0.97
N ILE A 139 -9.18 17.53 1.47
CA ILE A 139 -9.55 16.39 0.62
C ILE A 139 -10.68 16.81 -0.33
N SER A 140 -10.37 16.83 -1.62
CA SER A 140 -11.30 17.19 -2.68
C SER A 140 -12.06 15.98 -3.22
N TYR A 141 -13.15 16.25 -3.93
CA TYR A 141 -13.92 15.19 -4.61
C TYR A 141 -13.09 14.40 -5.62
N GLU A 142 -12.09 15.01 -6.23
CA GLU A 142 -11.20 14.36 -7.19
C GLU A 142 -10.31 13.29 -6.55
N GLN A 143 -10.08 13.38 -5.24
CA GLN A 143 -9.32 12.40 -4.47
C GLN A 143 -10.17 11.21 -4.02
N ILE A 144 -11.50 11.32 -4.10
CA ILE A 144 -12.41 10.22 -3.76
C ILE A 144 -12.27 9.11 -4.81
N GLY A 145 -12.13 7.89 -4.34
CA GLY A 145 -11.84 6.71 -5.15
C GLY A 145 -10.34 6.46 -5.39
N LEU A 146 -9.48 7.45 -5.12
CA LEU A 146 -8.04 7.29 -5.26
C LEU A 146 -7.40 6.75 -3.97
N TYR A 147 -6.28 6.05 -4.12
CA TYR A 147 -5.45 5.63 -3.01
C TYR A 147 -4.59 6.81 -2.55
N GLY A 148 -4.61 7.10 -1.25
CA GLY A 148 -3.87 8.22 -0.67
C GLY A 148 -3.29 7.90 0.69
N ILE A 149 -2.47 8.84 1.17
CA ILE A 149 -1.84 8.82 2.50
C ILE A 149 -2.22 10.12 3.20
N VAL A 150 -2.78 10.01 4.41
CA VAL A 150 -3.22 11.15 5.22
C VAL A 150 -2.54 11.10 6.57
N GLU A 151 -2.01 12.23 7.01
CA GLU A 151 -1.50 12.42 8.37
C GLU A 151 -2.43 13.35 9.13
N ALA A 152 -2.86 12.91 10.30
CA ALA A 152 -3.71 13.73 11.15
C ALA A 152 -3.59 13.33 12.62
N LYS A 153 -4.03 14.23 13.50
CA LYS A 153 -4.13 13.97 14.94
C LYS A 153 -5.42 13.19 15.24
N LEU A 154 -5.30 12.04 15.87
CA LEU A 154 -6.43 11.23 16.27
C LEU A 154 -7.15 11.88 17.46
N ILE A 155 -8.40 12.26 17.29
CA ILE A 155 -9.19 12.97 18.33
C ILE A 155 -9.87 11.95 19.27
N SER A 156 -10.45 10.88 18.68
CA SER A 156 -11.11 9.86 19.50
C SER A 156 -11.14 8.51 18.81
N VAL A 157 -11.26 7.47 19.60
CA VAL A 157 -11.51 6.09 19.16
C VAL A 157 -12.88 5.70 19.64
N GLY A 158 -13.79 5.40 18.73
CA GLY A 158 -15.14 4.91 19.00
C GLY A 158 -15.28 3.44 18.63
N GLN A 159 -16.07 2.69 19.37
CA GLN A 159 -16.34 1.29 19.09
C GLN A 159 -17.83 1.01 19.06
N THR A 160 -18.23 0.22 18.08
CA THR A 160 -19.56 -0.36 17.97
C THR A 160 -19.46 -1.89 17.99
N ARG A 161 -20.61 -2.55 17.88
CA ARG A 161 -20.63 -4.02 17.82
C ARG A 161 -19.86 -4.60 16.62
N SER A 162 -19.76 -3.84 15.51
CA SER A 162 -19.19 -4.32 14.24
C SER A 162 -17.94 -3.60 13.78
N LYS A 163 -17.67 -2.40 14.29
CA LYS A 163 -16.62 -1.50 13.78
C LYS A 163 -15.93 -0.74 14.88
N THR A 164 -14.65 -0.41 14.65
CA THR A 164 -13.90 0.60 15.40
C THR A 164 -13.70 1.81 14.49
N TYR A 165 -13.92 3.00 15.02
CA TYR A 165 -13.81 4.27 14.33
C TYR A 165 -12.63 5.06 14.90
N LEU A 166 -11.75 5.50 14.04
CA LEU A 166 -10.69 6.45 14.33
C LEU A 166 -11.14 7.80 13.83
N ASN A 167 -11.53 8.71 14.75
CA ASN A 167 -12.11 10.01 14.38
C ASN A 167 -11.04 11.11 14.45
N PHE A 168 -10.96 11.92 13.41
CA PHE A 168 -9.95 12.97 13.26
C PHE A 168 -10.53 14.38 13.47
N GLY A 169 -11.81 14.49 13.77
CA GLY A 169 -12.50 15.71 14.14
C GLY A 169 -13.68 15.45 15.04
N GLU A 170 -14.43 16.50 15.36
CA GLU A 170 -15.62 16.43 16.22
C GLU A 170 -16.90 16.13 15.44
N ARG A 171 -16.88 16.39 14.14
CA ARG A 171 -18.03 16.25 13.22
C ARG A 171 -17.81 15.11 12.25
N TRP A 172 -18.16 13.89 12.65
CA TRP A 172 -18.00 12.69 11.83
C TRP A 172 -18.65 12.76 10.42
N THR A 173 -19.59 13.69 10.21
CA THR A 173 -20.22 13.96 8.93
C THR A 173 -19.39 14.82 7.98
N GLU A 174 -18.33 15.44 8.47
CA GLU A 174 -17.48 16.36 7.73
C GLU A 174 -16.01 15.98 7.83
N ASP A 175 -15.64 15.37 8.96
CA ASP A 175 -14.25 15.09 9.29
C ASP A 175 -13.82 13.68 8.82
N LEU A 176 -12.52 13.52 8.61
CA LEU A 176 -11.93 12.22 8.25
C LEU A 176 -12.25 11.17 9.31
N THR A 177 -12.60 9.98 8.85
CA THR A 177 -12.79 8.81 9.71
C THR A 177 -12.02 7.62 9.14
N GLY A 178 -11.21 6.96 9.99
CA GLY A 178 -10.67 5.63 9.73
C GLY A 178 -11.62 4.57 10.27
N ILE A 179 -11.87 3.51 9.51
CA ILE A 179 -12.73 2.39 9.96
C ILE A 179 -11.94 1.08 9.96
N ILE A 180 -12.01 0.35 11.07
CA ILE A 180 -11.52 -1.02 11.20
C ILE A 180 -12.73 -1.93 11.45
N GLN A 181 -12.91 -2.95 10.64
CA GLN A 181 -13.95 -3.96 10.86
C GLN A 181 -13.60 -4.82 12.08
N ARG A 182 -14.60 -5.27 12.83
CA ARG A 182 -14.36 -6.09 14.03
C ARG A 182 -13.59 -7.37 13.75
N GLY A 183 -13.81 -7.97 12.57
CA GLY A 183 -13.15 -9.21 12.18
C GLY A 183 -11.64 -9.08 11.99
N THR A 184 -11.13 -7.87 11.70
CA THR A 184 -9.70 -7.58 11.50
C THR A 184 -9.07 -6.84 12.70
N LEU A 185 -9.86 -6.48 13.72
CA LEU A 185 -9.36 -5.69 14.85
C LEU A 185 -8.27 -6.41 15.65
N ALA A 186 -8.35 -7.73 15.76
CA ALA A 186 -7.35 -8.55 16.45
C ALA A 186 -5.98 -8.42 15.78
N ASP A 187 -5.93 -8.38 14.45
CA ASP A 187 -4.70 -8.24 13.67
C ASP A 187 -3.97 -6.94 14.04
N PHE A 188 -4.72 -5.84 14.23
CA PHE A 188 -4.13 -4.56 14.64
C PHE A 188 -3.47 -4.65 16.01
N SER A 189 -4.08 -5.33 16.97
CA SER A 189 -3.51 -5.53 18.31
C SER A 189 -2.29 -6.46 18.26
N GLU A 190 -2.35 -7.53 17.48
CA GLU A 190 -1.25 -8.49 17.31
C GLU A 190 0.00 -7.81 16.72
N PHE A 191 -0.19 -6.87 15.78
CA PHE A 191 0.90 -6.10 15.19
C PHE A 191 1.30 -4.84 15.99
N GLY A 192 0.85 -4.73 17.24
CA GLY A 192 1.31 -3.73 18.19
C GLY A 192 0.56 -2.39 18.13
N HIS A 193 -0.58 -2.33 17.46
CA HIS A 193 -1.43 -1.14 17.48
C HIS A 193 -2.35 -1.15 18.70
N ASP A 194 -1.92 -0.53 19.80
CA ASP A 194 -2.81 -0.25 20.92
C ASP A 194 -3.62 1.02 20.64
N LEU A 195 -4.81 0.83 20.09
CA LEU A 195 -5.70 1.94 19.71
C LEU A 195 -6.16 2.76 20.93
N SER A 196 -6.10 2.20 22.16
CA SER A 196 -6.54 2.88 23.38
C SER A 196 -5.62 4.04 23.76
N VAL A 197 -4.32 3.95 23.42
CA VAL A 197 -3.31 4.97 23.73
C VAL A 197 -3.03 5.92 22.57
N MET A 198 -3.66 5.71 21.42
CA MET A 198 -3.44 6.53 20.21
C MET A 198 -4.19 7.88 20.23
N LYS A 199 -5.18 8.03 21.11
CA LYS A 199 -5.91 9.31 21.26
C LYS A 199 -4.93 10.45 21.55
N GLY A 200 -5.03 11.52 20.75
CA GLY A 200 -4.18 12.71 20.86
C GLY A 200 -2.86 12.60 20.10
N LYS A 201 -2.53 11.44 19.59
CA LYS A 201 -1.31 11.20 18.81
C LYS A 201 -1.48 11.53 17.33
N ARG A 202 -0.37 11.82 16.66
CA ARG A 202 -0.36 11.91 15.19
C ARG A 202 -0.23 10.51 14.61
N VAL A 203 -1.08 10.22 13.66
CA VAL A 203 -1.07 8.95 12.93
C VAL A 203 -1.11 9.20 11.44
N ARG A 204 -0.63 8.23 10.68
CA ARG A 204 -0.72 8.19 9.23
C ARG A 204 -1.62 7.04 8.83
N LEU A 205 -2.64 7.35 8.03
CA LEU A 205 -3.51 6.39 7.39
C LEU A 205 -3.19 6.30 5.91
N ARG A 206 -3.28 5.11 5.35
CA ARG A 206 -3.20 4.89 3.91
C ARG A 206 -4.33 4.02 3.43
N GLY A 207 -4.92 4.37 2.30
CA GLY A 207 -6.05 3.61 1.75
C GLY A 207 -6.78 4.36 0.66
N VAL A 208 -7.81 3.71 0.12
CA VAL A 208 -8.70 4.36 -0.84
C VAL A 208 -9.60 5.35 -0.09
N MET A 209 -9.56 6.60 -0.56
CA MET A 209 -10.46 7.65 -0.06
C MET A 209 -11.88 7.34 -0.48
N GLN A 210 -12.76 7.23 0.48
CA GLN A 210 -14.19 7.05 0.26
C GLN A 210 -14.94 8.27 0.80
N LEU A 211 -16.17 8.43 0.36
CA LEU A 211 -17.09 9.44 0.89
C LEU A 211 -18.31 8.75 1.48
N ASN A 212 -18.52 8.96 2.77
CA ASN A 212 -19.76 8.55 3.44
C ASN A 212 -20.13 9.66 4.44
N GLN A 213 -20.80 10.67 3.93
CA GLN A 213 -21.00 11.99 4.53
C GLN A 213 -19.67 12.75 4.58
N GLY A 214 -18.71 12.39 5.43
CA GLY A 214 -17.33 12.87 5.43
C GLY A 214 -16.34 11.92 4.72
N PRO A 215 -15.07 12.35 4.55
CA PRO A 215 -14.00 11.51 4.03
C PRO A 215 -13.77 10.28 4.92
N LEU A 216 -13.52 9.13 4.30
CA LEU A 216 -13.39 7.86 5.01
C LEU A 216 -12.30 6.98 4.39
N ILE A 217 -11.51 6.33 5.25
CA ILE A 217 -10.57 5.27 4.86
C ILE A 217 -10.90 3.99 5.63
N GLU A 218 -11.19 2.91 4.92
CA GLU A 218 -11.32 1.59 5.53
C GLU A 218 -9.95 0.93 5.66
N LEU A 219 -9.58 0.57 6.88
CA LEU A 219 -8.32 -0.08 7.22
C LEU A 219 -8.57 -1.59 7.32
N LYS A 220 -8.05 -2.34 6.37
CA LYS A 220 -8.19 -3.81 6.25
C LYS A 220 -6.94 -4.55 6.67
N HIS A 221 -5.83 -3.84 6.78
CA HIS A 221 -4.52 -4.39 7.14
C HIS A 221 -3.82 -3.46 8.16
N PRO A 222 -3.17 -4.00 9.22
CA PRO A 222 -2.51 -3.17 10.25
C PRO A 222 -1.47 -2.19 9.70
N ALA A 223 -0.73 -2.57 8.65
CA ALA A 223 0.26 -1.69 8.01
C ALA A 223 -0.35 -0.47 7.29
N GLN A 224 -1.69 -0.33 7.25
CA GLN A 224 -2.35 0.89 6.77
C GLN A 224 -2.41 2.00 7.84
N LEU A 225 -2.03 1.69 9.07
CA LEU A 225 -1.98 2.61 10.20
C LEU A 225 -0.55 2.71 10.73
N GLU A 226 -0.01 3.91 10.82
CA GLU A 226 1.30 4.18 11.39
C GLU A 226 1.14 5.20 12.53
N LEU A 227 1.78 4.95 13.67
CA LEU A 227 1.93 5.91 14.75
C LEU A 227 3.19 6.75 14.45
N LEU A 228 3.08 8.08 14.49
CA LEU A 228 4.16 9.01 14.13
C LEU A 228 4.90 9.59 15.35
N ASP A 229 4.27 9.56 16.55
CA ASP A 229 4.80 10.15 17.82
C ASP A 229 4.42 9.33 19.05
#